data_a582967cf2b8f31b8164499812d257bc
#
_entry.id   a582967cf2b8f31b8164499812d257bc
#
_cell.length_a   1.000
_cell.length_b   1.000
_cell.length_c   1.000
_cell.angle_alpha   90.00
_cell.angle_beta   90.00
_cell.angle_gamma   90.00
#
_symmetry.space_group_name_H-M   'P 1'
#
loop_
_entity.id
_entity.type
_entity.pdbx_description
1 polymer ?
#
loop_
_entity_poly.entity_id
_entity_poly.type
_entity_poly.pdbx_seq_one_letter_code
_entity_poly.pdbx_strand_id
1 'polypeptide(L)'
;ENMNKILSVNAEDFDCRVQANVTREQLNESLKDKGVFFPIDPGANAAIGGMAACSASGTMAVRYGTMRTSVTGLTVVLSNGDIIKTGTRTKKTSAGYNLTNLFIGSEGTLGIITEVHLRLNPIPENILSAVCQFPDLESAVLTAQEIIQYGVPIARVEMLNRDQIDISIKYSNLENLDSKPTLFYEFHGSESSNKESIQIVEDISKNNNGSDFKWASTT
;
A
#
# COMPACT_ATOMS: atom_id res chain seq x y z
N GLU A 1 -6.34 -20.26 -13.75
CA GLU A 1 -5.78 -21.23 -12.76
C GLU A 1 -4.33 -21.61 -13.03
N ASN A 2 -3.82 -21.49 -14.26
CA ASN A 2 -2.51 -22.00 -14.64
C ASN A 2 -1.34 -21.00 -14.59
N MET A 3 -1.57 -19.71 -14.47
CA MET A 3 -0.53 -18.67 -14.46
C MET A 3 -0.20 -18.22 -13.03
N ASN A 4 0.26 -19.12 -12.17
CA ASN A 4 0.43 -18.90 -10.73
C ASN A 4 1.87 -19.09 -10.24
N LYS A 5 2.87 -18.97 -11.14
CA LYS A 5 4.27 -19.16 -10.78
C LYS A 5 4.94 -17.84 -10.45
N ILE A 6 5.73 -17.82 -9.38
CA ILE A 6 6.72 -16.81 -9.11
C ILE A 6 7.95 -17.20 -9.94
N LEU A 7 8.26 -16.39 -10.95
CA LEU A 7 9.28 -16.73 -11.98
C LEU A 7 10.69 -16.41 -11.51
N SER A 8 10.85 -15.28 -10.79
CA SER A 8 12.12 -14.90 -10.17
C SER A 8 11.88 -13.95 -9.00
N VAL A 9 12.78 -13.99 -8.01
CA VAL A 9 12.87 -13.03 -6.91
C VAL A 9 14.33 -12.62 -6.81
N ASN A 10 14.59 -11.33 -6.93
CA ASN A 10 15.92 -10.72 -6.80
C ASN A 10 15.85 -9.75 -5.62
N ALA A 11 16.02 -10.28 -4.41
CA ALA A 11 15.86 -9.50 -3.17
C ALA A 11 16.89 -8.35 -3.09
N GLU A 12 18.11 -8.59 -3.55
CA GLU A 12 19.19 -7.59 -3.58
C GLU A 12 18.88 -6.42 -4.52
N ASP A 13 18.13 -6.66 -5.60
CA ASP A 13 17.70 -5.65 -6.57
C ASP A 13 16.30 -5.07 -6.25
N PHE A 14 15.65 -5.57 -5.21
CA PHE A 14 14.29 -5.19 -4.83
C PHE A 14 13.26 -5.38 -5.95
N ASP A 15 13.35 -6.49 -6.69
CA ASP A 15 12.39 -6.83 -7.75
C ASP A 15 12.00 -8.30 -7.76
N CYS A 16 10.86 -8.58 -8.37
CA CYS A 16 10.44 -9.94 -8.72
C CYS A 16 9.64 -9.96 -10.02
N ARG A 17 9.53 -11.14 -10.61
CA ARG A 17 8.67 -11.41 -11.76
C ARG A 17 7.71 -12.54 -11.42
N VAL A 18 6.44 -12.29 -11.63
CA VAL A 18 5.35 -13.22 -11.32
C VAL A 18 4.40 -13.39 -12.49
N GLN A 19 3.74 -14.53 -12.58
CA GLN A 19 2.62 -14.72 -13.49
C GLN A 19 1.35 -14.08 -12.94
N ALA A 20 0.42 -13.76 -13.81
CA ALA A 20 -0.74 -12.91 -13.50
C ALA A 20 -1.65 -13.45 -12.38
N ASN A 21 -1.75 -14.77 -12.20
CA ASN A 21 -2.62 -15.37 -11.19
C ASN A 21 -1.93 -15.64 -9.84
N VAL A 22 -0.68 -15.23 -9.65
CA VAL A 22 -0.07 -15.18 -8.31
C VAL A 22 -0.83 -14.17 -7.47
N THR A 23 -1.28 -14.57 -6.28
CA THR A 23 -1.96 -13.65 -5.37
C THR A 23 -0.97 -12.85 -4.54
N ARG A 24 -1.42 -11.71 -4.03
CA ARG A 24 -0.61 -10.87 -3.12
C ARG A 24 -0.09 -11.65 -1.91
N GLU A 25 -0.96 -12.45 -1.29
CA GLU A 25 -0.58 -13.27 -0.12
C GLU A 25 0.44 -14.33 -0.47
N GLN A 26 0.25 -15.07 -1.58
CA GLN A 26 1.23 -16.05 -2.06
C GLN A 26 2.59 -15.41 -2.33
N LEU A 27 2.60 -14.22 -2.92
CA LEU A 27 3.84 -13.49 -3.16
C LEU A 27 4.51 -13.13 -1.83
N ASN A 28 3.82 -12.46 -0.92
CA ASN A 28 4.39 -12.01 0.35
C ASN A 28 4.84 -13.19 1.25
N GLU A 29 4.11 -14.32 1.24
CA GLU A 29 4.57 -15.51 1.95
C GLU A 29 5.89 -16.05 1.36
N SER A 30 6.07 -16.01 0.04
CA SER A 30 7.34 -16.41 -0.61
C SER A 30 8.50 -15.45 -0.36
N LEU A 31 8.22 -14.22 0.05
CA LEU A 31 9.20 -13.17 0.32
C LEU A 31 9.58 -13.07 1.81
N LYS A 32 8.83 -13.69 2.69
CA LYS A 32 8.92 -13.55 4.15
C LYS A 32 10.34 -13.66 4.72
N ASP A 33 11.11 -14.66 4.25
CA ASP A 33 12.47 -14.92 4.73
C ASP A 33 13.55 -14.21 3.88
N LYS A 34 13.16 -13.30 2.99
CA LYS A 34 14.06 -12.61 2.06
C LYS A 34 14.32 -11.14 2.42
N GLY A 35 13.74 -10.67 3.52
CA GLY A 35 13.90 -9.29 3.98
C GLY A 35 13.20 -8.23 3.10
N VAL A 36 12.31 -8.66 2.20
CA VAL A 36 11.56 -7.79 1.28
C VAL A 36 10.09 -8.14 1.25
N PHE A 37 9.25 -7.18 0.86
CA PHE A 37 7.81 -7.39 0.73
C PHE A 37 7.22 -6.57 -0.42
N PHE A 38 6.04 -6.98 -0.85
CA PHE A 38 5.22 -6.25 -1.82
C PHE A 38 4.13 -5.47 -1.07
N PRO A 39 4.14 -4.11 -1.14
CA PRO A 39 3.39 -3.27 -0.21
C PRO A 39 1.93 -2.99 -0.60
N ILE A 40 1.51 -3.31 -1.84
CA ILE A 40 0.13 -2.96 -2.27
C ILE A 40 -0.85 -3.94 -1.64
N ASP A 41 -1.74 -3.43 -0.79
CA ASP A 41 -2.64 -4.18 0.09
C ASP A 41 -4.12 -3.86 -0.15
N PRO A 42 -4.70 -4.24 -1.30
CA PRO A 42 -6.14 -4.11 -1.48
C PRO A 42 -6.88 -4.94 -0.45
N GLY A 43 -8.12 -4.58 -0.12
CA GLY A 43 -8.92 -5.24 0.92
C GLY A 43 -9.21 -6.72 0.69
N ALA A 44 -8.92 -7.25 -0.51
CA ALA A 44 -9.08 -8.67 -0.85
C ALA A 44 -7.73 -9.30 -1.24
N ASN A 45 -7.61 -10.62 -1.08
CA ASN A 45 -6.47 -11.37 -1.60
C ASN A 45 -6.58 -11.49 -3.13
N ALA A 46 -6.13 -10.47 -3.84
CA ALA A 46 -6.27 -10.34 -5.29
C ALA A 46 -5.06 -10.90 -6.05
N ALA A 47 -5.30 -11.36 -7.28
CA ALA A 47 -4.24 -11.77 -8.20
C ALA A 47 -3.50 -10.55 -8.76
N ILE A 48 -2.17 -10.64 -8.84
CA ILE A 48 -1.27 -9.54 -9.24
C ILE A 48 -1.61 -9.00 -10.64
N GLY A 49 -1.95 -9.86 -11.59
CA GLY A 49 -2.36 -9.43 -12.93
C GLY A 49 -3.67 -8.64 -12.93
N GLY A 50 -4.64 -9.05 -12.11
CA GLY A 50 -5.88 -8.31 -11.88
C GLY A 50 -5.62 -6.97 -11.20
N MET A 51 -4.77 -6.95 -10.17
CA MET A 51 -4.35 -5.71 -9.51
C MET A 51 -3.69 -4.72 -10.49
N ALA A 52 -2.84 -5.22 -11.39
CA ALA A 52 -2.24 -4.37 -12.43
C ALA A 52 -3.29 -3.86 -13.42
N ALA A 53 -4.19 -4.74 -13.88
CA ALA A 53 -5.24 -4.38 -14.83
C ALA A 53 -6.20 -3.32 -14.28
N CYS A 54 -6.53 -3.37 -12.98
CA CYS A 54 -7.42 -2.39 -12.32
C CYS A 54 -6.68 -1.18 -11.71
N SER A 55 -5.35 -1.10 -11.86
CA SER A 55 -4.53 -0.08 -11.17
C SER A 55 -4.79 -0.03 -9.66
N ALA A 56 -4.81 -1.20 -9.00
CA ALA A 56 -5.16 -1.32 -7.60
C ALA A 56 -4.25 -0.48 -6.70
N SER A 57 -4.80 -0.07 -5.58
CA SER A 57 -4.10 0.58 -4.47
C SER A 57 -4.47 -0.11 -3.15
N GLY A 58 -3.91 0.36 -2.05
CA GLY A 58 -4.21 -0.10 -0.72
C GLY A 58 -4.00 0.99 0.30
N THR A 59 -4.16 0.67 1.57
CA THR A 59 -4.08 1.62 2.69
C THR A 59 -2.68 2.21 2.87
N MET A 60 -1.63 1.48 2.43
CA MET A 60 -0.25 1.96 2.47
C MET A 60 0.17 2.81 1.24
N ALA A 61 -0.79 3.21 0.40
CA ALA A 61 -0.49 3.96 -0.82
C ALA A 61 0.18 5.32 -0.55
N VAL A 62 -0.09 5.95 0.58
CA VAL A 62 0.52 7.23 0.99
C VAL A 62 2.04 7.14 1.06
N ARG A 63 2.59 5.99 1.45
CA ARG A 63 4.05 5.76 1.54
C ARG A 63 4.62 5.04 0.31
N TYR A 64 3.97 3.96 -0.09
CA TYR A 64 4.53 3.02 -1.07
C TYR A 64 3.95 3.20 -2.47
N GLY A 65 2.95 4.07 -2.63
CA GLY A 65 2.29 4.29 -3.92
C GLY A 65 1.27 3.19 -4.26
N THR A 66 1.02 3.03 -5.54
CA THR A 66 0.00 2.13 -6.09
C THR A 66 0.63 1.11 -7.05
N MET A 67 -0.18 0.24 -7.67
CA MET A 67 0.30 -0.63 -8.76
C MET A 67 1.03 0.15 -9.84
N ARG A 68 0.59 1.38 -10.15
CA ARG A 68 1.21 2.25 -11.16
C ARG A 68 2.68 2.57 -10.87
N THR A 69 3.05 2.67 -9.61
CA THR A 69 4.45 2.94 -9.18
C THR A 69 5.24 1.68 -8.88
N SER A 70 4.56 0.57 -8.60
CA SER A 70 5.17 -0.70 -8.20
C SER A 70 5.44 -1.65 -9.37
N VAL A 71 4.70 -1.51 -10.49
CA VAL A 71 4.92 -2.31 -11.69
C VAL A 71 5.96 -1.64 -12.57
N THR A 72 7.04 -2.35 -12.85
CA THR A 72 8.15 -1.87 -13.69
C THR A 72 8.11 -2.42 -15.12
N GLY A 73 7.39 -3.51 -15.35
CA GLY A 73 7.24 -4.10 -16.67
C GLY A 73 6.14 -5.16 -16.73
N LEU A 74 5.67 -5.44 -17.93
CA LEU A 74 4.59 -6.38 -18.19
C LEU A 74 4.91 -7.27 -19.39
N THR A 75 4.40 -8.50 -19.39
CA THR A 75 4.22 -9.32 -20.58
C THR A 75 2.73 -9.33 -20.88
N VAL A 76 2.35 -8.92 -22.09
CA VAL A 76 0.95 -8.73 -22.51
C VAL A 76 0.69 -9.44 -23.82
N VAL A 77 -0.45 -10.10 -23.95
CA VAL A 77 -0.97 -10.64 -25.20
C VAL A 77 -1.97 -9.65 -25.77
N LEU A 78 -1.71 -9.15 -26.97
CA LEU A 78 -2.57 -8.21 -27.69
C LEU A 78 -3.75 -8.91 -28.39
N SER A 79 -4.73 -8.14 -28.86
CA SER A 79 -5.94 -8.68 -29.54
C SER A 79 -5.64 -9.45 -30.83
N ASN A 80 -4.51 -9.18 -31.48
CA ASN A 80 -4.06 -9.92 -32.69
C ASN A 80 -3.24 -11.18 -32.34
N GLY A 81 -3.04 -11.51 -31.03
CA GLY A 81 -2.26 -12.64 -30.56
C GLY A 81 -0.77 -12.37 -30.37
N ASP A 82 -0.27 -11.18 -30.72
CA ASP A 82 1.13 -10.82 -30.47
C ASP A 82 1.43 -10.73 -28.99
N ILE A 83 2.61 -11.21 -28.60
CA ILE A 83 3.11 -11.12 -27.24
C ILE A 83 4.14 -10.00 -27.17
N ILE A 84 3.85 -8.98 -26.40
CA ILE A 84 4.77 -7.85 -26.18
C ILE A 84 5.28 -7.81 -24.75
N LYS A 85 6.46 -7.19 -24.58
CA LYS A 85 7.01 -6.87 -23.27
C LYS A 85 7.17 -5.37 -23.15
N THR A 86 6.73 -4.81 -22.03
CA THR A 86 6.85 -3.38 -21.74
C THR A 86 7.78 -3.16 -20.56
N GLY A 87 8.39 -1.99 -20.49
CA GLY A 87 9.22 -1.59 -19.37
C GLY A 87 10.53 -2.36 -19.25
N THR A 88 11.14 -2.24 -18.08
CA THR A 88 12.41 -2.87 -17.73
C THR A 88 12.41 -3.22 -16.24
N ARG A 89 13.46 -3.90 -15.74
CA ARG A 89 13.65 -4.13 -14.29
C ARG A 89 14.03 -2.85 -13.54
N THR A 90 14.56 -1.84 -14.25
CA THR A 90 15.08 -0.64 -13.61
C THR A 90 13.98 0.32 -13.16
N LYS A 91 14.18 0.95 -12.01
CA LYS A 91 13.27 1.97 -11.48
C LYS A 91 13.14 3.19 -12.39
N LYS A 92 14.21 3.54 -13.10
CA LYS A 92 14.31 4.73 -13.96
C LYS A 92 14.64 4.31 -15.38
N THR A 93 13.88 4.83 -16.34
CA THR A 93 14.20 4.79 -17.75
C THR A 93 13.85 6.14 -18.39
N SER A 94 14.65 6.56 -19.37
CA SER A 94 14.38 7.73 -20.22
C SER A 94 14.07 7.34 -21.65
N ALA A 95 13.92 6.04 -21.94
CA ALA A 95 13.76 5.51 -23.28
C ALA A 95 12.27 5.36 -23.65
N GLY A 96 11.80 6.16 -24.60
CA GLY A 96 10.50 6.01 -25.23
C GLY A 96 9.29 6.30 -24.35
N TYR A 97 8.13 5.87 -24.83
CA TYR A 97 6.87 5.99 -24.09
C TYR A 97 6.76 4.99 -22.95
N ASN A 98 6.10 5.36 -21.87
CA ASN A 98 5.80 4.46 -20.77
C ASN A 98 4.58 3.58 -21.10
N LEU A 99 4.80 2.54 -21.89
CA LEU A 99 3.75 1.60 -22.26
C LEU A 99 3.27 0.77 -21.06
N THR A 100 4.13 0.52 -20.06
CA THR A 100 3.73 -0.19 -18.85
C THR A 100 2.55 0.52 -18.18
N ASN A 101 2.63 1.84 -17.99
CA ASN A 101 1.56 2.62 -17.40
C ASN A 101 0.31 2.77 -18.30
N LEU A 102 0.44 2.54 -19.60
CA LEU A 102 -0.70 2.48 -20.51
C LEU A 102 -1.58 1.24 -20.23
N PHE A 103 -0.96 0.09 -19.96
CA PHE A 103 -1.68 -1.15 -19.68
C PHE A 103 -2.20 -1.24 -18.22
N ILE A 104 -1.57 -0.53 -17.28
CA ILE A 104 -2.04 -0.49 -15.89
C ILE A 104 -3.34 0.31 -15.81
N GLY A 105 -4.41 -0.33 -15.35
CA GLY A 105 -5.75 0.24 -15.31
C GLY A 105 -6.51 0.14 -16.65
N SER A 106 -6.02 -0.67 -17.59
CA SER A 106 -6.70 -0.90 -18.88
C SER A 106 -7.88 -1.85 -18.80
N GLU A 107 -8.02 -2.58 -17.70
CA GLU A 107 -9.09 -3.57 -17.44
C GLU A 107 -9.30 -4.56 -18.61
N GLY A 108 -8.19 -4.98 -19.24
CA GLY A 108 -8.22 -5.94 -20.35
C GLY A 108 -8.58 -5.35 -21.72
N THR A 109 -8.88 -4.04 -21.84
CA THR A 109 -9.30 -3.41 -23.10
C THR A 109 -8.16 -3.29 -24.13
N LEU A 110 -6.92 -3.26 -23.68
CA LEU A 110 -5.74 -3.16 -24.56
C LEU A 110 -5.01 -4.49 -24.79
N GLY A 111 -5.24 -5.48 -23.92
CA GLY A 111 -4.58 -6.77 -23.99
C GLY A 111 -4.67 -7.51 -22.66
N ILE A 112 -4.21 -8.76 -22.65
CA ILE A 112 -4.24 -9.64 -21.48
C ILE A 112 -2.86 -9.69 -20.84
N ILE A 113 -2.75 -9.21 -19.60
CA ILE A 113 -1.53 -9.27 -18.80
C ILE A 113 -1.28 -10.70 -18.36
N THR A 114 -0.11 -11.24 -18.68
CA THR A 114 0.26 -12.63 -18.35
C THR A 114 1.40 -12.72 -17.33
N GLU A 115 2.31 -11.73 -17.33
CA GLU A 115 3.38 -11.63 -16.35
C GLU A 115 3.55 -10.18 -15.91
N VAL A 116 3.97 -10.00 -14.66
CA VAL A 116 4.19 -8.70 -14.05
C VAL A 116 5.57 -8.66 -13.40
N HIS A 117 6.36 -7.65 -13.74
CA HIS A 117 7.57 -7.28 -13.02
C HIS A 117 7.20 -6.29 -11.92
N LEU A 118 7.54 -6.61 -10.69
CA LEU A 118 7.20 -5.85 -9.50
C LEU A 118 8.44 -5.32 -8.82
N ARG A 119 8.33 -4.12 -8.31
CA ARG A 119 9.26 -3.57 -7.34
C ARG A 119 8.85 -4.02 -5.95
N LEU A 120 9.83 -4.42 -5.16
CA LEU A 120 9.71 -4.78 -3.75
C LEU A 120 10.25 -3.67 -2.86
N ASN A 121 9.94 -3.74 -1.59
CA ASN A 121 10.45 -2.84 -0.57
C ASN A 121 11.10 -3.65 0.56
N PRO A 122 12.11 -3.11 1.27
CA PRO A 122 12.63 -3.76 2.45
C PRO A 122 11.56 -3.84 3.53
N ILE A 123 11.54 -4.94 4.27
CA ILE A 123 10.71 -5.07 5.47
C ILE A 123 11.20 -4.04 6.49
N PRO A 124 10.32 -3.17 7.03
CA PRO A 124 10.73 -2.18 8.02
C PRO A 124 11.22 -2.87 9.31
N GLU A 125 12.26 -2.30 9.90
CA GLU A 125 12.84 -2.79 11.17
C GLU A 125 11.82 -2.75 12.31
N ASN A 126 11.00 -1.70 12.32
CA ASN A 126 10.00 -1.46 13.36
C ASN A 126 8.70 -0.93 12.75
N ILE A 127 7.58 -1.46 13.23
CA ILE A 127 6.24 -1.02 12.85
C ILE A 127 5.52 -0.57 14.12
N LEU A 128 5.03 0.66 14.14
CA LEU A 128 4.20 1.20 15.21
C LEU A 128 2.85 1.63 14.65
N SER A 129 1.80 1.40 15.41
CA SER A 129 0.44 1.82 15.09
C SER A 129 -0.08 2.79 16.13
N ALA A 130 -0.88 3.77 15.71
CA ALA A 130 -1.52 4.70 16.61
C ALA A 130 -2.97 4.97 16.18
N VAL A 131 -3.76 5.47 17.13
CA VAL A 131 -5.15 5.87 16.91
C VAL A 131 -5.41 7.19 17.64
N CYS A 132 -6.21 8.06 17.01
CA CYS A 132 -6.68 9.31 17.61
C CYS A 132 -8.13 9.57 17.21
N GLN A 133 -8.95 10.03 18.17
CA GLN A 133 -10.34 10.39 17.95
C GLN A 133 -10.51 11.91 17.92
N PHE A 134 -11.46 12.39 17.11
CA PHE A 134 -11.69 13.81 16.89
C PHE A 134 -13.14 14.20 17.18
N PRO A 135 -13.41 15.47 17.57
CA PRO A 135 -14.78 15.92 17.85
C PRO A 135 -15.64 15.94 16.58
N ASP A 136 -15.04 16.18 15.42
CA ASP A 136 -15.71 16.30 14.13
C ASP A 136 -14.80 15.84 12.98
N LEU A 137 -15.41 15.72 11.81
CA LEU A 137 -14.72 15.25 10.60
C LEU A 137 -13.70 16.28 10.08
N GLU A 138 -13.97 17.58 10.25
CA GLU A 138 -13.09 18.67 9.81
C GLU A 138 -11.75 18.59 10.53
N SER A 139 -11.77 18.45 11.85
CA SER A 139 -10.56 18.29 12.67
C SER A 139 -9.73 17.08 12.27
N ALA A 140 -10.37 15.95 11.96
CA ALA A 140 -9.68 14.74 11.49
C ALA A 140 -9.03 14.97 10.11
N VAL A 141 -9.74 15.60 9.17
CA VAL A 141 -9.24 15.89 7.81
C VAL A 141 -8.07 16.87 7.86
N LEU A 142 -8.18 17.96 8.64
CA LEU A 142 -7.09 18.93 8.82
C LEU A 142 -5.84 18.27 9.39
N THR A 143 -6.00 17.38 10.38
CA THR A 143 -4.89 16.62 10.94
C THR A 143 -4.18 15.77 9.89
N ALA A 144 -4.93 14.99 9.10
CA ALA A 144 -4.35 14.17 8.04
C ALA A 144 -3.64 15.03 6.97
N GLN A 145 -4.21 16.17 6.61
CA GLN A 145 -3.61 17.12 5.69
C GLN A 145 -2.30 17.69 6.23
N GLU A 146 -2.26 18.15 7.47
CA GLU A 146 -1.07 18.71 8.10
C GLU A 146 0.05 17.67 8.22
N ILE A 147 -0.25 16.44 8.61
CA ILE A 147 0.74 15.35 8.66
C ILE A 147 1.46 15.19 7.31
N ILE A 148 0.70 15.19 6.21
CA ILE A 148 1.27 15.08 4.86
C ILE A 148 2.06 16.35 4.49
N GLN A 149 1.57 17.53 4.82
CA GLN A 149 2.25 18.82 4.55
C GLN A 149 3.56 18.95 5.32
N TYR A 150 3.63 18.45 6.54
CA TYR A 150 4.87 18.38 7.33
C TYR A 150 5.87 17.37 6.77
N GLY A 151 5.47 16.52 5.82
CA GLY A 151 6.33 15.50 5.23
C GLY A 151 6.64 14.35 6.18
N VAL A 152 5.77 14.08 7.15
CA VAL A 152 5.92 12.92 8.04
C VAL A 152 5.91 11.64 7.21
N PRO A 153 6.91 10.76 7.33
CA PRO A 153 6.99 9.53 6.54
C PRO A 153 6.02 8.46 7.06
N ILE A 154 4.72 8.81 7.08
CA ILE A 154 3.67 7.91 7.57
C ILE A 154 3.43 6.77 6.57
N ALA A 155 3.25 5.55 7.06
CA ALA A 155 3.01 4.39 6.20
C ALA A 155 1.53 4.24 5.86
N ARG A 156 0.65 4.59 6.80
CA ARG A 156 -0.80 4.54 6.66
C ARG A 156 -1.43 5.66 7.45
N VAL A 157 -2.45 6.29 6.87
CA VAL A 157 -3.37 7.18 7.57
C VAL A 157 -4.77 6.92 7.04
N GLU A 158 -5.59 6.26 7.84
CA GLU A 158 -6.96 5.87 7.48
C GLU A 158 -7.96 6.59 8.36
N MET A 159 -8.96 7.18 7.72
CA MET A 159 -10.01 7.91 8.40
C MET A 159 -11.33 7.15 8.33
N LEU A 160 -11.90 6.90 9.49
CA LEU A 160 -13.27 6.42 9.62
C LEU A 160 -14.15 7.53 10.18
N ASN A 161 -15.27 7.80 9.51
CA ASN A 161 -16.27 8.70 10.04
C ASN A 161 -17.03 8.05 11.21
N ARG A 162 -17.89 8.82 11.88
CA ARG A 162 -18.67 8.36 13.02
C ARG A 162 -19.47 7.08 12.72
N ASP A 163 -20.21 7.05 11.60
CA ASP A 163 -21.08 5.93 11.26
C ASP A 163 -20.27 4.65 11.01
N GLN A 164 -19.11 4.78 10.35
CA GLN A 164 -18.19 3.67 10.10
C GLN A 164 -17.58 3.14 11.41
N ILE A 165 -17.22 4.03 12.34
CA ILE A 165 -16.74 3.63 13.67
C ILE A 165 -17.83 2.90 14.43
N ASP A 166 -19.08 3.37 14.42
CA ASP A 166 -20.20 2.70 15.06
C ASP A 166 -20.42 1.27 14.55
N ILE A 167 -20.32 1.09 13.24
CA ILE A 167 -20.41 -0.24 12.62
C ILE A 167 -19.21 -1.10 13.05
N SER A 168 -18.00 -0.56 13.04
CA SER A 168 -16.78 -1.27 13.40
C SER A 168 -16.77 -1.69 14.87
N ILE A 169 -17.23 -0.83 15.79
CA ILE A 169 -17.39 -1.14 17.21
C ILE A 169 -18.34 -2.32 17.39
N LYS A 170 -19.51 -2.28 16.73
CA LYS A 170 -20.52 -3.34 16.83
C LYS A 170 -20.07 -4.67 16.21
N TYR A 171 -19.37 -4.61 15.07
CA TYR A 171 -18.93 -5.80 14.35
C TYR A 171 -17.74 -6.48 15.02
N SER A 172 -16.77 -5.69 15.52
CA SER A 172 -15.51 -6.18 16.08
C SER A 172 -15.45 -6.15 17.60
N ASN A 173 -16.54 -5.75 18.29
CA ASN A 173 -16.63 -5.59 19.76
C ASN A 173 -15.47 -4.74 20.32
N LEU A 174 -15.20 -3.59 19.69
CA LEU A 174 -14.12 -2.69 20.12
C LEU A 174 -14.58 -1.91 21.37
N GLU A 175 -13.97 -2.20 22.52
CA GLU A 175 -14.38 -1.61 23.81
C GLU A 175 -13.77 -0.23 24.12
N ASN A 176 -12.79 0.23 23.31
CA ASN A 176 -11.96 1.38 23.65
C ASN A 176 -12.07 2.56 22.68
N LEU A 177 -13.10 2.61 21.88
CA LEU A 177 -13.38 3.70 20.94
C LEU A 177 -14.79 4.25 21.16
N ASP A 178 -14.87 5.59 21.20
CA ASP A 178 -16.15 6.29 21.18
C ASP A 178 -16.69 6.38 19.74
N SER A 179 -17.99 6.68 19.61
CA SER A 179 -18.67 6.99 18.35
C SER A 179 -18.26 8.39 17.84
N LYS A 180 -17.01 8.51 17.34
CA LYS A 180 -16.41 9.76 16.86
C LYS A 180 -15.56 9.50 15.61
N PRO A 181 -15.34 10.52 14.74
CA PRO A 181 -14.35 10.42 13.67
C PRO A 181 -12.99 10.02 14.22
N THR A 182 -12.35 9.03 13.60
CA THR A 182 -11.12 8.42 14.10
C THR A 182 -10.10 8.30 12.97
N LEU A 183 -8.85 8.65 13.27
CA LEU A 183 -7.69 8.39 12.42
C LEU A 183 -6.89 7.21 12.99
N PHE A 184 -6.55 6.28 12.11
CA PHE A 184 -5.64 5.17 12.37
C PHE A 184 -4.35 5.41 11.62
N TYR A 185 -3.23 5.31 12.31
CA TYR A 185 -1.90 5.58 11.79
C TYR A 185 -1.02 4.34 11.86
N GLU A 186 -0.10 4.23 10.89
CA GLU A 186 0.96 3.23 10.92
C GLU A 186 2.28 3.87 10.49
N PHE A 187 3.35 3.56 11.22
CA PHE A 187 4.69 4.10 11.01
C PHE A 187 5.65 2.95 10.74
N HIS A 188 6.43 3.08 9.67
CA HIS A 188 7.44 2.12 9.26
C HIS A 188 8.82 2.76 9.28
N GLY A 189 9.76 2.21 10.02
CA GLY A 189 11.12 2.77 10.08
C GLY A 189 11.99 2.07 11.12
N SER A 190 12.98 2.79 11.63
CA SER A 190 13.69 2.40 12.84
C SER A 190 12.89 2.78 14.09
N GLU A 191 13.20 2.21 15.23
CA GLU A 191 12.53 2.55 16.49
C GLU A 191 12.63 4.04 16.81
N SER A 192 13.79 4.66 16.59
CA SER A 192 14.00 6.09 16.84
C SER A 192 13.21 6.99 15.88
N SER A 193 13.22 6.68 14.59
CA SER A 193 12.49 7.48 13.59
C SER A 193 10.97 7.37 13.77
N ASN A 194 10.48 6.20 14.15
CA ASN A 194 9.05 6.02 14.43
C ASN A 194 8.61 6.79 15.67
N LYS A 195 9.42 6.81 16.74
CA LYS A 195 9.13 7.61 17.95
C LYS A 195 9.08 9.11 17.66
N GLU A 196 9.99 9.61 16.84
CA GLU A 196 9.98 11.00 16.39
C GLU A 196 8.72 11.32 15.57
N SER A 197 8.41 10.47 14.59
CA SER A 197 7.20 10.63 13.76
C SER A 197 5.91 10.60 14.58
N ILE A 198 5.81 9.69 15.55
CA ILE A 198 4.66 9.60 16.47
C ILE A 198 4.51 10.89 17.27
N GLN A 199 5.59 11.43 17.81
CA GLN A 199 5.52 12.68 18.59
C GLN A 199 5.00 13.84 17.74
N ILE A 200 5.50 13.99 16.51
CA ILE A 200 5.01 15.02 15.57
C ILE A 200 3.51 14.83 15.28
N VAL A 201 3.08 13.59 14.98
CA VAL A 201 1.69 13.29 14.67
C VAL A 201 0.78 13.50 15.89
N GLU A 202 1.25 13.17 17.09
CA GLU A 202 0.54 13.43 18.34
C GLU A 202 0.33 14.93 18.57
N ASP A 203 1.37 15.73 18.37
CA ASP A 203 1.30 17.19 18.54
C ASP A 203 0.36 17.84 17.51
N ILE A 204 0.42 17.42 16.24
CA ILE A 204 -0.50 17.87 15.20
C ILE A 204 -1.94 17.47 15.56
N SER A 205 -2.15 16.22 16.00
CA SER A 205 -3.48 15.73 16.40
C SER A 205 -4.06 16.56 17.57
N LYS A 206 -3.26 16.84 18.59
CA LYS A 206 -3.67 17.68 19.74
C LYS A 206 -4.03 19.11 19.32
N ASN A 207 -3.26 19.71 18.43
CA ASN A 207 -3.53 21.06 17.92
C ASN A 207 -4.87 21.14 17.16
N ASN A 208 -5.31 20.04 16.57
CA ASN A 208 -6.59 19.90 15.88
C ASN A 208 -7.67 19.24 16.75
N ASN A 209 -7.61 19.41 18.06
CA ASN A 209 -8.58 18.91 19.05
C ASN A 209 -8.68 17.38 19.11
N GLY A 210 -7.69 16.64 18.66
CA GLY A 210 -7.62 15.20 18.80
C GLY A 210 -7.54 14.77 20.27
N SER A 211 -8.24 13.72 20.63
CA SER A 211 -8.27 13.13 21.96
C SER A 211 -7.86 11.65 21.93
N ASP A 212 -7.47 11.13 23.10
CA ASP A 212 -7.17 9.71 23.28
C ASP A 212 -6.13 9.16 22.30
N PHE A 213 -5.08 9.95 22.00
CA PHE A 213 -3.96 9.46 21.18
C PHE A 213 -3.28 8.29 21.89
N LYS A 214 -3.38 7.12 21.30
CA LYS A 214 -2.81 5.87 21.82
C LYS A 214 -1.96 5.22 20.74
N TRP A 215 -0.80 4.67 21.12
CA TRP A 215 0.04 3.93 20.19
C TRP A 215 0.57 2.65 20.82
N ALA A 216 0.90 1.66 19.98
CA ALA A 216 1.49 0.39 20.37
C ALA A 216 2.44 -0.10 19.28
N SER A 217 3.44 -0.91 19.69
CA SER A 217 4.24 -1.67 18.76
C SER A 217 3.48 -2.93 18.35
N THR A 218 3.48 -3.24 17.08
CA THR A 218 3.14 -4.60 16.61
C THR A 218 4.33 -5.50 16.91
N THR A 219 4.13 -6.44 17.83
CA THR A 219 5.08 -7.54 18.07
C THR A 219 4.96 -8.60 17.00
#